data_4b60de181332a895f1fbd0e54c96501d
#
_entry.id   4b60de181332a895f1fbd0e54c96501d
#
_cell.length_a   1.000
_cell.length_b   1.000
_cell.length_c   1.000
_cell.angle_alpha   90.00
_cell.angle_beta   90.00
_cell.angle_gamma   90.00
#
_symmetry.space_group_name_H-M   'P 1'
#
loop_
_entity.id
_entity.type
_entity.pdbx_description
1 polymer ?
#
loop_
_entity_poly.entity_id
_entity_poly.type
_entity_poly.pdbx_seq_one_letter_code
_entity_poly.pdbx_strand_id
1 'polypeptide(L)'
;GPSDILGVENGAATGFIYNGFTGMIGICLFCMALFGAMGVLNESGTMERMIQGICNSRFARTARGAELLIGLGSMLTTLLVGGVTSASVLTFGSVADELGARHQIHPYRRANFLTGYANTFPAILPFISAFIFISASSIEPLLEEYSYLPAVTPLQIFSGAFYPMVLFVVLT
;
A
#
# COMPACT_ATOMS: atom_id res chain seq x y z
N GLY A 1 11.18 -35.86 -6.25
CA GLY A 1 12.35 -36.27 -5.43
C GLY A 1 13.04 -35.07 -4.80
N PRO A 2 14.16 -35.23 -4.03
CA PRO A 2 14.89 -34.09 -3.46
C PRO A 2 15.39 -33.10 -4.51
N SER A 3 15.69 -33.55 -5.73
CA SER A 3 16.07 -32.73 -6.87
C SER A 3 14.97 -31.78 -7.36
N ASP A 4 13.71 -32.08 -7.08
CA ASP A 4 12.59 -31.22 -7.45
C ASP A 4 12.46 -30.03 -6.49
N ILE A 5 13.06 -30.14 -5.30
CA ILE A 5 13.09 -29.07 -4.30
C ILE A 5 14.26 -28.12 -4.57
N LEU A 6 15.46 -28.67 -4.74
CA LEU A 6 16.68 -27.96 -5.12
C LEU A 6 17.56 -28.88 -5.92
N GLY A 7 17.86 -28.55 -7.15
CA GLY A 7 18.66 -29.35 -8.07
C GLY A 7 19.60 -28.50 -8.91
N VAL A 8 20.48 -29.16 -9.69
CA VAL A 8 21.33 -28.53 -10.68
C VAL A 8 21.19 -29.33 -11.99
N GLU A 9 20.67 -28.69 -13.03
CA GLU A 9 20.60 -29.25 -14.37
C GLU A 9 21.41 -28.39 -15.36
N ASN A 10 22.23 -29.05 -16.15
CA ASN A 10 23.11 -28.37 -17.13
C ASN A 10 23.96 -27.22 -16.56
N GLY A 11 24.38 -27.31 -15.29
CA GLY A 11 25.17 -26.29 -14.61
C GLY A 11 24.38 -25.08 -14.09
N ALA A 12 23.05 -25.08 -14.24
CA ALA A 12 22.14 -24.07 -13.69
C ALA A 12 21.37 -24.63 -12.48
N ALA A 13 21.15 -23.80 -11.49
CA ALA A 13 20.30 -24.16 -10.34
C ALA A 13 18.84 -24.30 -10.81
N THR A 14 18.17 -25.36 -10.33
CA THR A 14 16.79 -25.68 -10.66
C THR A 14 16.04 -26.13 -9.42
N GLY A 15 14.73 -26.29 -9.53
CA GLY A 15 13.89 -26.79 -8.46
C GLY A 15 12.98 -25.70 -7.87
N PHE A 16 12.03 -26.15 -7.08
CA PHE A 16 10.96 -25.31 -6.53
C PHE A 16 11.48 -24.08 -5.76
N ILE A 17 12.52 -24.27 -4.95
CA ILE A 17 13.10 -23.16 -4.17
C ILE A 17 13.76 -22.13 -5.08
N TYR A 18 14.54 -22.58 -6.07
CA TYR A 18 15.20 -21.68 -7.01
C TYR A 18 14.18 -20.90 -7.87
N ASN A 19 13.19 -21.57 -8.40
CA ASN A 19 12.13 -20.95 -9.20
C ASN A 19 11.30 -19.96 -8.39
N GLY A 20 11.00 -20.29 -7.11
CA GLY A 20 10.34 -19.37 -6.20
C GLY A 20 11.17 -18.10 -5.94
N PHE A 21 12.47 -18.25 -5.70
CA PHE A 21 13.38 -17.12 -5.49
C PHE A 21 13.48 -16.23 -6.74
N THR A 22 13.71 -16.82 -7.91
CA THR A 22 13.83 -16.07 -9.16
C THR A 22 12.54 -15.37 -9.55
N GLY A 23 11.39 -16.01 -9.32
CA GLY A 23 10.07 -15.39 -9.55
C GLY A 23 9.81 -14.17 -8.65
N MET A 24 10.42 -14.10 -7.47
CA MET A 24 10.25 -12.98 -6.54
C MET A 24 11.24 -11.82 -6.75
N ILE A 25 12.29 -11.99 -7.56
CA ILE A 25 13.31 -10.94 -7.77
C ILE A 25 12.68 -9.64 -8.29
N GLY A 26 11.77 -9.73 -9.25
CA GLY A 26 11.08 -8.57 -9.81
C GLY A 26 10.29 -7.79 -8.76
N ILE A 27 9.59 -8.50 -7.88
CA ILE A 27 8.82 -7.92 -6.77
C ILE A 27 9.75 -7.24 -5.78
N CYS A 28 10.86 -7.87 -5.41
CA CYS A 28 11.86 -7.30 -4.51
C CYS A 28 12.48 -6.02 -5.08
N LEU A 29 12.87 -6.02 -6.35
CA LEU A 29 13.41 -4.84 -7.03
C LEU A 29 12.38 -3.71 -7.10
N PHE A 30 11.11 -4.02 -7.39
CA PHE A 30 10.03 -3.04 -7.37
C PHE A 30 9.83 -2.43 -5.98
N CYS A 31 9.79 -3.25 -4.92
CA CYS A 31 9.69 -2.77 -3.55
C CYS A 31 10.90 -1.89 -3.16
N MET A 32 12.12 -2.30 -3.53
CA MET A 32 13.32 -1.49 -3.28
C MET A 32 13.25 -0.14 -3.99
N ALA A 33 12.79 -0.09 -5.23
CA ALA A 33 12.62 1.15 -5.98
C ALA A 33 11.55 2.05 -5.33
N LEU A 34 10.42 1.48 -4.89
CA LEU A 34 9.38 2.23 -4.17
C LEU A 34 9.90 2.81 -2.86
N PHE A 35 10.57 2.00 -2.04
CA PHE A 35 11.12 2.48 -0.77
C PHE A 35 12.25 3.49 -0.97
N GLY A 36 13.06 3.35 -2.03
CA GLY A 36 14.05 4.34 -2.42
C GLY A 36 13.43 5.67 -2.81
N ALA A 37 12.41 5.66 -3.67
CA ALA A 37 11.67 6.86 -4.05
C ALA A 37 11.01 7.53 -2.84
N MET A 38 10.47 6.73 -1.90
CA MET A 38 9.88 7.22 -0.67
C MET A 38 10.92 7.86 0.26
N GLY A 39 12.13 7.27 0.36
CA GLY A 39 13.24 7.86 1.10
C GLY A 39 13.59 9.25 0.58
N VAL A 40 13.66 9.42 -0.74
CA VAL A 40 13.91 10.72 -1.38
C VAL A 40 12.78 11.72 -1.08
N LEU A 41 11.52 11.30 -1.12
CA LEU A 41 10.37 12.16 -0.79
C LEU A 41 10.38 12.61 0.67
N ASN A 42 10.76 11.73 1.59
CA ASN A 42 10.90 12.06 3.01
C ASN A 42 12.06 13.05 3.24
N GLU A 43 13.25 12.77 2.71
CA GLU A 43 14.42 13.62 2.91
C GLU A 43 14.29 14.98 2.22
N SER A 44 13.56 15.07 1.12
CA SER A 44 13.27 16.35 0.44
C SER A 44 12.35 17.27 1.24
N GLY A 45 11.75 16.80 2.34
CA GLY A 45 10.77 17.53 3.14
C GLY A 45 9.44 17.78 2.39
N THR A 46 9.25 17.16 1.23
CA THR A 46 8.02 17.31 0.42
C THR A 46 6.83 16.73 1.17
N MET A 47 7.01 15.56 1.78
CA MET A 47 5.99 14.89 2.59
C MET A 47 5.52 15.81 3.74
N GLU A 48 6.47 16.38 4.45
CA GLU A 48 6.20 17.26 5.61
C GLU A 48 5.46 18.53 5.21
N ARG A 49 5.82 19.14 4.08
CA ARG A 49 5.13 20.32 3.52
C ARG A 49 3.69 20.00 3.12
N MET A 50 3.44 18.84 2.51
CA MET A 50 2.10 18.39 2.14
C MET A 50 1.24 18.15 3.39
N ILE A 51 1.79 17.48 4.41
CA ILE A 51 1.12 17.24 5.69
C ILE A 51 0.78 18.55 6.38
N GLN A 52 1.73 19.49 6.46
CA GLN A 52 1.49 20.81 7.06
C GLN A 52 0.43 21.60 6.29
N GLY A 53 0.40 21.50 4.96
CA GLY A 53 -0.64 22.10 4.12
C GLY A 53 -2.04 21.59 4.48
N ILE A 54 -2.17 20.29 4.72
CA ILE A 54 -3.41 19.65 5.16
C ILE A 54 -3.80 20.14 6.55
N CYS A 55 -2.87 20.16 7.52
CA CYS A 55 -3.12 20.57 8.90
C CYS A 55 -3.47 22.05 9.04
N ASN A 56 -2.94 22.91 8.18
CA ASN A 56 -3.24 24.35 8.16
C ASN A 56 -4.52 24.71 7.41
N SER A 57 -5.23 23.72 6.87
CA SER A 57 -6.50 23.91 6.17
C SER A 57 -7.57 24.49 7.11
N ARG A 58 -8.52 25.24 6.53
CA ARG A 58 -9.69 25.75 7.26
C ARG A 58 -10.55 24.63 7.84
N PHE A 59 -10.52 23.46 7.27
CA PHE A 59 -11.22 22.26 7.77
C PHE A 59 -10.64 21.77 9.11
N ALA A 60 -9.36 22.01 9.40
CA ALA A 60 -8.72 21.67 10.67
C ALA A 60 -9.31 22.40 11.90
N ARG A 61 -10.23 23.34 11.70
CA ARG A 61 -10.84 24.10 12.80
C ARG A 61 -12.02 23.43 13.49
N THR A 62 -12.57 22.37 12.93
CA THR A 62 -13.71 21.63 13.50
C THR A 62 -13.34 20.17 13.75
N ALA A 63 -13.97 19.53 14.74
CA ALA A 63 -13.71 18.12 15.06
C ALA A 63 -13.98 17.19 13.85
N ARG A 64 -15.10 17.39 13.14
CA ARG A 64 -15.41 16.63 11.91
C ARG A 64 -14.41 16.89 10.80
N GLY A 65 -14.00 18.15 10.65
CA GLY A 65 -12.98 18.51 9.67
C GLY A 65 -11.62 17.89 10.00
N ALA A 66 -11.26 17.81 11.27
CA ALA A 66 -10.04 17.12 11.73
C ALA A 66 -10.10 15.62 11.44
N GLU A 67 -11.23 14.96 11.64
CA GLU A 67 -11.44 13.55 11.28
C GLU A 67 -11.26 13.32 9.77
N LEU A 68 -11.90 14.14 8.94
CA LEU A 68 -11.74 14.08 7.49
C LEU A 68 -10.30 14.33 7.05
N LEU A 69 -9.60 15.28 7.69
CA LEU A 69 -8.20 15.55 7.39
C LEU A 69 -7.28 14.41 7.81
N ILE A 70 -7.55 13.73 8.93
CA ILE A 70 -6.84 12.51 9.32
C ILE A 70 -7.04 11.45 8.23
N GLY A 71 -8.28 11.24 7.79
CA GLY A 71 -8.59 10.30 6.73
C GLY A 71 -7.92 10.63 5.40
N LEU A 72 -8.11 11.85 4.88
CA LEU A 72 -7.52 12.30 3.62
C LEU A 72 -5.99 12.34 3.67
N GLY A 73 -5.42 12.77 4.79
CA GLY A 73 -3.98 12.78 5.01
C GLY A 73 -3.40 11.38 4.99
N SER A 74 -4.08 10.42 5.64
CA SER A 74 -3.65 9.03 5.62
C SER A 74 -3.77 8.41 4.23
N MET A 75 -4.84 8.71 3.47
CA MET A 75 -4.98 8.28 2.08
C MET A 75 -3.88 8.83 1.20
N LEU A 76 -3.59 10.14 1.30
CA LEU A 76 -2.54 10.79 0.53
C LEU A 76 -1.17 10.21 0.86
N THR A 77 -0.88 10.03 2.14
CA THR A 77 0.39 9.45 2.58
C THR A 77 0.52 8.00 2.09
N THR A 78 -0.54 7.20 2.17
CA THR A 78 -0.54 5.82 1.64
C THR A 78 -0.30 5.80 0.14
N LEU A 79 -0.87 6.74 -0.61
CA LEU A 79 -0.64 6.89 -2.04
C LEU A 79 0.83 7.17 -2.35
N LEU A 80 1.44 8.12 -1.63
CA LEU A 80 2.85 8.51 -1.80
C LEU A 80 3.82 7.38 -1.43
N VAL A 81 3.40 6.50 -0.51
CA VAL A 81 4.18 5.35 -0.02
C VAL A 81 3.92 4.08 -0.87
N GLY A 82 3.30 4.22 -2.05
CA GLY A 82 3.05 3.08 -2.94
C GLY A 82 2.00 2.09 -2.42
N GLY A 83 1.03 2.56 -1.64
CA GLY A 83 -0.05 1.74 -1.10
C GLY A 83 0.31 0.94 0.17
N VAL A 84 1.51 1.13 0.73
CA VAL A 84 1.95 0.44 1.95
C VAL A 84 1.38 1.12 3.18
N THR A 85 0.29 0.59 3.71
CA THR A 85 -0.47 1.17 4.83
C THR A 85 0.33 1.31 6.12
N SER A 86 1.18 0.32 6.45
CA SER A 86 2.03 0.37 7.65
C SER A 86 2.98 1.55 7.64
N ALA A 87 3.62 1.81 6.51
CA ALA A 87 4.54 2.93 6.37
C ALA A 87 3.79 4.27 6.43
N SER A 88 2.59 4.36 5.86
CA SER A 88 1.72 5.53 5.96
C SER A 88 1.34 5.84 7.42
N VAL A 89 0.92 4.81 8.17
CA VAL A 89 0.55 4.95 9.58
C VAL A 89 1.73 5.43 10.43
N LEU A 90 2.91 4.89 10.20
CA LEU A 90 4.13 5.32 10.91
C LEU A 90 4.52 6.78 10.57
N THR A 91 4.37 7.18 9.31
CA THR A 91 4.74 8.52 8.86
C THR A 91 3.74 9.59 9.29
N PHE A 92 2.44 9.32 9.15
CA PHE A 92 1.38 10.30 9.40
C PHE A 92 0.76 10.18 10.80
N GLY A 93 1.06 9.10 11.54
CA GLY A 93 0.42 8.79 12.82
C GLY A 93 0.60 9.88 13.88
N SER A 94 1.81 10.43 14.02
CA SER A 94 2.10 11.51 14.97
C SER A 94 1.28 12.78 14.68
N VAL A 95 1.15 13.13 13.40
CA VAL A 95 0.37 14.30 12.94
C VAL A 95 -1.12 14.08 13.16
N ALA A 96 -1.62 12.88 12.84
CA ALA A 96 -3.01 12.50 13.07
C ALA A 96 -3.36 12.53 14.57
N ASP A 97 -2.42 12.08 15.42
CA ASP A 97 -2.60 12.12 16.87
C ASP A 97 -2.64 13.55 17.40
N GLU A 98 -1.73 14.40 16.99
CA GLU A 98 -1.69 15.81 17.38
C GLU A 98 -2.96 16.56 16.93
N LEU A 99 -3.35 16.40 15.65
CA LEU A 99 -4.55 17.03 15.10
C LEU A 99 -5.80 16.57 15.81
N GLY A 100 -5.93 15.28 16.08
CA GLY A 100 -7.07 14.72 16.79
C GLY A 100 -7.10 15.11 18.27
N ALA A 101 -5.94 15.24 18.92
CA ALA A 101 -5.83 15.68 20.32
C ALA A 101 -6.32 17.12 20.50
N ARG A 102 -6.00 18.01 19.56
CA ARG A 102 -6.45 19.42 19.58
C ARG A 102 -7.98 19.55 19.63
N HIS A 103 -8.71 18.57 19.05
CA HIS A 103 -10.16 18.53 19.00
C HIS A 103 -10.78 17.52 19.97
N GLN A 104 -9.98 17.00 20.92
CA GLN A 104 -10.44 16.03 21.93
C GLN A 104 -11.07 14.76 21.32
N ILE A 105 -10.67 14.39 20.09
CA ILE A 105 -11.11 13.16 19.46
C ILE A 105 -10.47 11.98 20.19
N HIS A 106 -11.29 10.99 20.55
CA HIS A 106 -10.83 9.84 21.30
C HIS A 106 -9.71 9.08 20.57
N PRO A 107 -8.63 8.62 21.24
CA PRO A 107 -7.47 7.98 20.60
C PRO A 107 -7.84 6.81 19.69
N TYR A 108 -8.76 5.93 20.10
CA TYR A 108 -9.22 4.82 19.26
C TYR A 108 -9.91 5.28 17.97
N ARG A 109 -10.65 6.39 18.04
CA ARG A 109 -11.29 6.95 16.85
C ARG A 109 -10.25 7.52 15.87
N ARG A 110 -9.24 8.22 16.38
CA ARG A 110 -8.10 8.69 15.56
C ARG A 110 -7.40 7.54 14.87
N ALA A 111 -7.07 6.48 15.61
CA ALA A 111 -6.43 5.28 15.08
C ALA A 111 -7.30 4.59 14.01
N ASN A 112 -8.61 4.48 14.24
CA ASN A 112 -9.55 3.89 13.27
C ASN A 112 -9.62 4.69 11.99
N PHE A 113 -9.71 6.02 12.05
CA PHE A 113 -9.70 6.87 10.86
C PHE A 113 -8.37 6.76 10.11
N LEU A 114 -7.26 6.87 10.83
CA LEU A 114 -5.92 6.76 10.25
C LEU A 114 -5.73 5.44 9.51
N THR A 115 -5.97 4.32 10.18
CA THR A 115 -5.75 2.98 9.62
C THR A 115 -6.83 2.62 8.61
N GLY A 116 -8.08 2.96 8.89
CA GLY A 116 -9.21 2.65 8.03
C GLY A 116 -9.07 3.30 6.66
N TYR A 117 -8.86 4.61 6.61
CA TYR A 117 -8.70 5.33 5.34
C TYR A 117 -7.43 4.95 4.59
N ALA A 118 -6.34 4.61 5.28
CA ALA A 118 -5.12 4.10 4.66
C ALA A 118 -5.37 2.79 3.87
N ASN A 119 -6.31 1.96 4.33
CA ASN A 119 -6.67 0.69 3.69
C ASN A 119 -7.79 0.81 2.63
N THR A 120 -8.19 2.02 2.26
CA THR A 120 -9.18 2.26 1.20
C THR A 120 -8.54 2.31 -0.19
N PHE A 121 -9.02 3.18 -1.08
CA PHE A 121 -8.56 3.30 -2.46
C PHE A 121 -7.03 3.33 -2.67
N PRO A 122 -6.22 4.03 -1.84
CA PRO A 122 -4.77 4.07 -2.09
C PRO A 122 -4.11 2.69 -2.09
N ALA A 123 -4.63 1.76 -1.29
CA ALA A 123 -4.09 0.40 -1.21
C ALA A 123 -4.36 -0.44 -2.46
N ILE A 124 -5.32 -0.06 -3.29
CA ILE A 124 -5.77 -0.84 -4.46
C ILE A 124 -5.61 -0.11 -5.80
N LEU A 125 -5.01 1.08 -5.83
CA LEU A 125 -4.80 1.79 -7.10
C LEU A 125 -3.89 1.00 -8.05
N PRO A 126 -4.35 0.70 -9.28
CA PRO A 126 -3.72 -0.30 -10.13
C PRO A 126 -2.29 0.03 -10.59
N PHE A 127 -1.91 1.31 -10.57
CA PHE A 127 -0.60 1.76 -11.07
C PHE A 127 0.39 2.14 -9.96
N ILE A 128 -0.05 2.18 -8.69
CA ILE A 128 0.75 2.67 -7.57
C ILE A 128 0.85 1.61 -6.48
N SER A 129 -0.16 0.76 -6.35
CA SER A 129 -0.23 -0.22 -5.28
C SER A 129 0.74 -1.39 -5.48
N ALA A 130 1.66 -1.56 -4.54
CA ALA A 130 2.53 -2.73 -4.46
C ALA A 130 1.71 -4.04 -4.37
N PHE A 131 0.55 -4.02 -3.71
CA PHE A 131 -0.32 -5.20 -3.60
C PHE A 131 -0.89 -5.66 -4.93
N ILE A 132 -1.32 -4.72 -5.78
CA ILE A 132 -1.81 -5.04 -7.13
C ILE A 132 -0.68 -5.60 -7.99
N PHE A 133 0.51 -5.00 -7.90
CA PHE A 133 1.68 -5.48 -8.64
C PHE A 133 2.09 -6.89 -8.19
N ILE A 134 2.17 -7.14 -6.88
CA ILE A 134 2.48 -8.47 -6.32
C ILE A 134 1.43 -9.49 -6.76
N SER A 135 0.14 -9.13 -6.71
CA SER A 135 -0.94 -10.02 -7.14
C SER A 135 -0.83 -10.37 -8.63
N ALA A 136 -0.60 -9.39 -9.48
CA ALA A 136 -0.44 -9.59 -10.91
C ALA A 136 0.77 -10.48 -11.23
N SER A 137 1.93 -10.19 -10.62
CA SER A 137 3.16 -10.97 -10.80
C SER A 137 3.07 -12.41 -10.25
N SER A 138 2.22 -12.63 -9.23
CA SER A 138 2.00 -13.99 -8.70
C SER A 138 1.08 -14.83 -9.57
N ILE A 139 0.23 -14.21 -10.38
CA ILE A 139 -0.67 -14.91 -11.31
C ILE A 139 0.08 -15.31 -12.59
N GLU A 140 1.05 -14.52 -13.02
CA GLU A 140 1.76 -14.74 -14.29
C GLU A 140 2.38 -16.15 -14.44
N PRO A 141 3.12 -16.71 -13.46
CA PRO A 141 3.61 -18.09 -13.52
C PRO A 141 2.50 -19.14 -13.54
N LEU A 142 1.36 -18.86 -12.89
CA LEU A 142 0.24 -19.77 -12.85
C LEU A 142 -0.47 -19.88 -14.20
N LEU A 143 -0.42 -18.83 -15.03
CA LEU A 143 -0.98 -18.85 -16.38
C LEU A 143 -0.18 -19.76 -17.32
N GLU A 144 1.13 -19.91 -17.09
CA GLU A 144 1.96 -20.84 -17.84
C GLU A 144 1.66 -22.30 -17.46
N GLU A 145 1.40 -22.56 -16.17
CA GLU A 145 1.10 -23.90 -15.67
C GLU A 145 -0.35 -24.32 -15.94
N TYR A 146 -1.29 -23.40 -15.84
CA TYR A 146 -2.73 -23.66 -15.95
C TYR A 146 -3.36 -22.86 -17.08
N SER A 147 -3.36 -23.43 -18.30
CA SER A 147 -3.85 -22.77 -19.52
C SER A 147 -5.34 -22.39 -19.53
N TYR A 148 -6.12 -22.87 -18.56
CA TYR A 148 -7.55 -22.53 -18.42
C TYR A 148 -7.79 -21.28 -17.58
N LEU A 149 -6.76 -20.73 -16.94
CA LEU A 149 -6.91 -19.51 -16.16
C LEU A 149 -6.96 -18.30 -17.10
N PRO A 150 -7.88 -17.35 -16.88
CA PRO A 150 -7.89 -16.11 -17.64
C PRO A 150 -6.75 -15.19 -17.18
N ALA A 151 -6.11 -14.53 -18.13
CA ALA A 151 -5.18 -13.44 -17.81
C ALA A 151 -5.92 -12.30 -17.11
N VAL A 152 -5.43 -11.91 -15.93
CA VAL A 152 -6.06 -10.88 -15.10
C VAL A 152 -5.25 -9.59 -15.18
N THR A 153 -5.93 -8.51 -15.54
CA THR A 153 -5.31 -7.19 -15.60
C THR A 153 -5.38 -6.46 -14.23
N PRO A 154 -4.45 -5.53 -13.93
CA PRO A 154 -4.51 -4.74 -12.71
C PRO A 154 -5.84 -4.01 -12.48
N LEU A 155 -6.51 -3.58 -13.56
CA LEU A 155 -7.84 -2.97 -13.50
C LEU A 155 -8.94 -3.96 -13.08
N GLN A 156 -8.85 -5.21 -13.49
CA GLN A 156 -9.78 -6.25 -13.07
C GLN A 156 -9.58 -6.60 -11.60
N ILE A 157 -8.33 -6.66 -11.12
CA ILE A 157 -8.02 -6.84 -9.69
C ILE A 157 -8.60 -5.68 -8.89
N PHE A 158 -8.41 -4.44 -9.33
CA PHE A 158 -8.99 -3.25 -8.71
C PHE A 158 -10.52 -3.35 -8.63
N SER A 159 -11.19 -3.69 -9.73
CA SER A 159 -12.66 -3.79 -9.78
C SER A 159 -13.21 -4.92 -8.90
N GLY A 160 -12.43 -5.98 -8.68
CA GLY A 160 -12.78 -7.09 -7.79
C GLY A 160 -12.49 -6.85 -6.30
N ALA A 161 -11.75 -5.81 -5.97
CA ALA A 161 -11.36 -5.48 -4.60
C ALA A 161 -12.47 -4.70 -3.86
N PHE A 162 -13.57 -5.37 -3.54
CA PHE A 162 -14.75 -4.75 -2.90
C PHE A 162 -14.46 -4.24 -1.48
N TYR A 163 -13.60 -4.91 -0.72
CA TYR A 163 -13.35 -4.58 0.69
C TYR A 163 -12.90 -3.11 0.88
N PRO A 164 -11.87 -2.60 0.19
CA PRO A 164 -11.46 -1.20 0.33
C PRO A 164 -12.53 -0.19 -0.11
N MET A 165 -13.35 -0.55 -1.10
CA MET A 165 -14.44 0.30 -1.58
C MET A 165 -15.56 0.41 -0.54
N VAL A 166 -15.99 -0.73 0.01
CA VAL A 166 -16.99 -0.78 1.08
C VAL A 166 -16.49 -0.10 2.34
N LEU A 167 -15.21 -0.32 2.69
CA LEU A 167 -14.58 0.32 3.85
C LEU A 167 -14.62 1.84 3.73
N PHE A 168 -14.34 2.39 2.56
CA PHE A 168 -14.43 3.83 2.33
C PHE A 168 -15.84 4.37 2.59
N VAL A 169 -16.86 3.69 2.08
CA VAL A 169 -18.27 4.09 2.29
C VAL A 169 -18.69 4.00 3.77
N VAL A 170 -18.22 3.00 4.50
CA VAL A 170 -18.53 2.82 5.91
C VAL A 170 -17.84 3.87 6.80
N LEU A 171 -16.68 4.35 6.42
CA LEU A 171 -15.92 5.36 7.18
C LEU A 171 -16.36 6.79 6.90
N THR A 172 -17.04 7.06 5.78
CA THR A 172 -17.51 8.38 5.38
C THR A 172 -18.91 8.66 5.92
#